data_d6730cfa42d2f223e628cad402e556a1
#
_entry.id   d6730cfa42d2f223e628cad402e556a1
#
_cell.length_a   1.000
_cell.length_b   1.000
_cell.length_c   1.000
_cell.angle_alpha   90.00
_cell.angle_beta   90.00
_cell.angle_gamma   90.00
#
_symmetry.space_group_name_H-M   'P 1'
#
loop_
_entity.id
_entity.type
_entity.pdbx_description
1 polymer ?
#
loop_
_entity_poly.entity_id
_entity_poly.type
_entity_poly.pdbx_seq_one_letter_code
_entity_poly.pdbx_strand_id
1 'polypeptide(L)'
;MSVAKSDKEYVVKVNLKGSRRVSRTIALRGDQTLDDLHEAIFAAFDRFDAHLYSFYFPKAPGRRGTAGPKPKEYTAPQMFDEPDPLDDQSRFDASATKLDDLRLRPGQRFEYLFDFGDSWWHEGTVEAVNPSVPRARYPPIRESRGASPPQYEAVDE
;
A
#
# COMPACT_ATOMS: atom_id res chain seq x y z
N MET A 1 -17.99 25.92 -6.39
CA MET A 1 -18.29 24.68 -5.66
C MET A 1 -17.01 23.94 -5.34
N SER A 2 -16.80 23.70 -4.06
CA SER A 2 -15.66 22.90 -3.66
C SER A 2 -15.88 21.45 -4.08
N VAL A 3 -14.84 20.82 -4.59
CA VAL A 3 -14.87 19.39 -4.82
C VAL A 3 -15.14 18.70 -3.49
N ALA A 4 -16.17 17.89 -3.43
CA ALA A 4 -16.46 17.15 -2.22
C ALA A 4 -15.28 16.23 -1.92
N LYS A 5 -14.68 16.39 -0.75
CA LYS A 5 -13.65 15.48 -0.29
C LYS A 5 -14.31 14.17 0.08
N SER A 6 -13.60 13.08 -0.17
CA SER A 6 -14.12 11.77 0.18
C SER A 6 -14.32 11.66 1.68
N ASP A 7 -15.50 11.20 2.09
CA ASP A 7 -15.80 10.86 3.47
C ASP A 7 -15.58 9.38 3.77
N LYS A 8 -15.19 8.61 2.77
CA LYS A 8 -14.93 7.19 2.95
C LYS A 8 -13.64 6.96 3.73
N GLU A 9 -13.69 5.96 4.57
CA GLU A 9 -12.52 5.49 5.30
C GLU A 9 -12.19 4.08 4.86
N TYR A 10 -10.94 3.86 4.53
CA TYR A 10 -10.42 2.53 4.21
C TYR A 10 -9.56 2.06 5.36
N VAL A 11 -9.93 0.92 5.93
CA VAL A 11 -9.15 0.28 7.00
C VAL A 11 -8.39 -0.88 6.37
N VAL A 12 -7.08 -0.81 6.44
CA VAL A 12 -6.18 -1.75 5.78
C VAL A 12 -5.29 -2.40 6.83
N LYS A 13 -5.24 -3.72 6.81
CA LYS A 13 -4.31 -4.48 7.64
C LYS A 13 -3.13 -4.92 6.80
N VAL A 14 -1.93 -4.57 7.23
CA VAL A 14 -0.69 -4.90 6.54
C VAL A 14 0.14 -5.82 7.41
N ASN A 15 0.46 -6.99 6.87
CA ASN A 15 1.31 -7.98 7.52
C ASN A 15 2.65 -8.03 6.82
N LEU A 16 3.71 -8.20 7.59
CA LEU A 16 5.02 -8.49 7.02
C LEU A 16 4.99 -9.92 6.47
N LYS A 17 5.38 -10.09 5.20
CA LYS A 17 5.40 -11.40 4.58
C LYS A 17 6.43 -12.29 5.29
N GLY A 18 6.04 -13.51 5.61
CA GLY A 18 6.87 -14.41 6.38
C GLY A 18 6.71 -14.28 7.90
N SER A 19 6.00 -13.27 8.37
CA SER A 19 5.72 -13.11 9.81
C SER A 19 4.30 -12.59 10.02
N ARG A 20 3.35 -13.50 10.16
CA ARG A 20 1.94 -13.14 10.41
C ARG A 20 1.73 -12.45 11.76
N ARG A 21 2.71 -12.56 12.66
CA ARG A 21 2.63 -11.94 13.99
C ARG A 21 2.92 -10.45 13.96
N VAL A 22 3.52 -9.95 12.88
CA VAL A 22 3.82 -8.53 12.73
C VAL A 22 2.80 -7.94 11.78
N SER A 23 1.92 -7.10 12.31
CA SER A 23 0.89 -6.44 11.52
C SER A 23 0.64 -5.02 11.98
N ARG A 24 0.13 -4.22 11.06
CA ARG A 24 -0.29 -2.85 11.33
C ARG A 24 -1.64 -2.63 10.67
N THR A 25 -2.57 -2.07 11.41
CA THR A 25 -3.88 -1.69 10.89
C THR A 25 -3.91 -0.18 10.74
N ILE A 26 -4.13 0.27 9.51
CA ILE A 26 -4.01 1.66 9.10
C ILE A 26 -5.34 2.12 8.55
N ALA A 27 -5.78 3.31 8.94
CA ALA A 27 -6.99 3.92 8.41
C ALA A 27 -6.62 5.14 7.55
N LEU A 28 -7.20 5.20 6.36
CA LEU A 28 -6.96 6.29 5.41
C LEU A 28 -8.28 6.74 4.80
N ARG A 29 -8.32 8.00 4.38
CA ARG A 29 -9.48 8.51 3.65
C ARG A 29 -9.35 8.17 2.18
N GLY A 30 -10.49 8.13 1.50
CA GLY A 30 -10.51 7.78 0.09
C GLY A 30 -9.85 8.80 -0.83
N ASP A 31 -9.69 10.05 -0.39
CA ASP A 31 -9.00 11.09 -1.15
C ASP A 31 -7.47 11.06 -0.96
N GLN A 32 -6.97 10.20 -0.08
CA GLN A 32 -5.55 9.99 0.07
C GLN A 32 -5.04 9.02 -0.99
N THR A 33 -3.77 9.13 -1.34
CA THR A 33 -3.16 8.37 -2.42
C THR A 33 -2.48 7.11 -1.93
N LEU A 34 -2.06 6.26 -2.86
CA LEU A 34 -1.21 5.10 -2.54
C LEU A 34 0.14 5.54 -1.98
N ASP A 35 0.65 6.71 -2.40
CA ASP A 35 1.86 7.25 -1.80
C ASP A 35 1.64 7.60 -0.32
N ASP A 36 0.45 8.11 0.02
CA ASP A 36 0.07 8.33 1.43
C ASP A 36 0.01 7.01 2.20
N LEU A 37 -0.50 5.96 1.59
CA LEU A 37 -0.49 4.62 2.19
C LEU A 37 0.94 4.12 2.41
N HIS A 38 1.82 4.32 1.43
CA HIS A 38 3.24 4.00 1.58
C HIS A 38 3.85 4.72 2.77
N GLU A 39 3.62 6.03 2.90
CA GLU A 39 4.14 6.81 4.03
C GLU A 39 3.62 6.29 5.36
N ALA A 40 2.34 5.92 5.41
CA ALA A 40 1.75 5.36 6.62
C ALA A 40 2.37 3.99 6.97
N ILE A 41 2.60 3.13 5.99
CA ILE A 41 3.26 1.84 6.21
C ILE A 41 4.71 2.05 6.66
N PHE A 42 5.41 2.96 6.01
CA PHE A 42 6.79 3.30 6.34
C PHE A 42 6.91 3.70 7.82
N ALA A 43 6.04 4.60 8.28
CA ALA A 43 6.02 5.02 9.66
C ALA A 43 5.56 3.91 10.61
N ALA A 44 4.55 3.15 10.21
CA ALA A 44 3.97 2.10 11.05
C ALA A 44 4.96 0.97 11.34
N PHE A 45 5.83 0.66 10.40
CA PHE A 45 6.86 -0.38 10.57
C PHE A 45 8.20 0.19 11.05
N ASP A 46 8.18 1.41 11.57
CA ASP A 46 9.36 2.06 12.18
C ASP A 46 10.57 2.13 11.24
N ARG A 47 10.32 2.35 9.96
CA ARG A 47 11.39 2.51 8.99
C ARG A 47 11.90 3.94 8.99
N PHE A 48 13.15 4.11 8.63
CA PHE A 48 13.79 5.43 8.68
C PHE A 48 14.50 5.83 7.39
N ASP A 49 14.84 4.86 6.55
CA ASP A 49 15.57 5.10 5.31
C ASP A 49 14.65 4.87 4.12
N ALA A 50 14.42 5.93 3.34
CA ALA A 50 13.48 5.89 2.24
C ALA A 50 14.07 5.12 1.05
N HIS A 51 13.24 4.27 0.45
CA HIS A 51 13.58 3.51 -0.74
C HIS A 51 12.38 3.48 -1.69
N LEU A 52 12.61 3.04 -2.90
CA LEU A 52 11.54 2.83 -3.87
C LEU A 52 10.61 1.72 -3.41
N TYR A 53 9.35 1.80 -3.86
CA TYR A 53 8.31 0.86 -3.47
C TYR A 53 7.35 0.61 -4.62
N SER A 54 6.59 -0.48 -4.53
CA SER A 54 5.49 -0.77 -5.45
C SER A 54 4.35 -1.45 -4.72
N PHE A 55 3.12 -1.15 -5.17
CA PHE A 55 1.92 -1.87 -4.78
C PHE A 55 1.45 -2.71 -5.95
N TYR A 56 1.02 -3.92 -5.65
CA TYR A 56 0.50 -4.85 -6.65
C TYR A 56 -0.92 -5.23 -6.28
N PHE A 57 -1.88 -4.83 -7.12
CA PHE A 57 -3.29 -5.15 -6.93
C PHE A 57 -3.70 -6.22 -7.92
N PRO A 58 -4.04 -7.44 -7.44
CA PRO A 58 -4.48 -8.50 -8.33
C PRO A 58 -5.76 -8.09 -9.07
N LYS A 59 -5.79 -8.37 -10.37
CA LYS A 59 -7.03 -8.24 -11.15
C LYS A 59 -7.93 -9.42 -10.83
N ALA A 60 -9.20 -9.30 -11.24
CA ALA A 60 -10.14 -10.39 -11.08
C ALA A 60 -9.57 -11.68 -11.69
N PRO A 61 -9.79 -12.85 -11.03
CA PRO A 61 -9.27 -14.11 -11.54
C PRO A 61 -9.82 -14.38 -12.95
N GLY A 62 -8.99 -14.92 -13.81
CA GLY A 62 -9.39 -15.35 -15.13
C GLY A 62 -10.32 -16.56 -15.08
N ARG A 63 -10.79 -16.98 -16.25
CA ARG A 63 -11.61 -18.19 -16.35
C ARG A 63 -10.84 -19.39 -15.80
N ARG A 64 -11.59 -20.32 -15.22
CA ARG A 64 -11.02 -21.55 -14.67
C ARG A 64 -10.13 -22.25 -15.72
N GLY A 65 -8.88 -22.52 -15.35
CA GLY A 65 -7.91 -23.16 -16.23
C GLY A 65 -7.06 -22.19 -17.05
N THR A 66 -7.28 -20.88 -16.95
CA THR A 66 -6.44 -19.89 -17.60
C THR A 66 -5.65 -19.13 -16.55
N ALA A 67 -4.41 -18.74 -16.92
CA ALA A 67 -3.64 -17.83 -16.07
C ALA A 67 -4.39 -16.51 -15.96
N GLY A 68 -4.50 -15.99 -14.73
CA GLY A 68 -5.11 -14.69 -14.49
C GLY A 68 -4.27 -13.57 -15.10
N PRO A 69 -4.88 -12.39 -15.33
CA PRO A 69 -4.12 -11.24 -15.80
C PRO A 69 -3.08 -10.82 -14.75
N LYS A 70 -1.99 -10.23 -15.22
CA LYS A 70 -0.95 -9.71 -14.33
C LYS A 70 -1.54 -8.67 -13.38
N PRO A 71 -1.08 -8.64 -12.11
CA PRO A 71 -1.48 -7.58 -11.19
C PRO A 71 -1.12 -6.21 -11.74
N LYS A 72 -1.94 -5.21 -11.42
CA LYS A 72 -1.58 -3.82 -11.69
C LYS A 72 -0.52 -3.38 -10.71
N GLU A 73 0.52 -2.75 -11.21
CA GLU A 73 1.60 -2.21 -10.39
C GLU A 73 1.47 -0.70 -10.28
N TYR A 74 1.50 -0.21 -9.04
CA TYR A 74 1.53 1.21 -8.71
C TYR A 74 2.84 1.46 -7.97
N THR A 75 3.70 2.27 -8.56
CA THR A 75 5.07 2.42 -8.07
C THR A 75 5.37 3.84 -7.61
N ALA A 76 6.51 4.01 -6.93
CA ALA A 76 6.96 5.29 -6.43
C ALA A 76 7.04 6.33 -7.54
N PRO A 77 6.66 7.60 -7.25
CA PRO A 77 6.68 8.65 -8.28
C PRO A 77 8.06 8.86 -8.87
N GLN A 78 9.13 8.60 -8.13
CA GLN A 78 10.51 8.75 -8.61
C GLN A 78 10.83 7.82 -9.78
N MET A 79 10.06 6.74 -9.95
CA MET A 79 10.24 5.82 -11.08
C MET A 79 9.91 6.46 -12.42
N PHE A 80 9.22 7.60 -12.41
CA PHE A 80 8.81 8.32 -13.62
C PHE A 80 9.67 9.55 -13.89
N ASP A 81 10.70 9.82 -13.08
CA ASP A 81 11.56 10.98 -13.25
C ASP A 81 12.44 10.88 -14.49
N GLU A 82 12.81 9.66 -14.88
CA GLU A 82 13.58 9.40 -16.08
C GLU A 82 12.79 8.49 -17.01
N PRO A 83 12.38 8.98 -18.19
CA PRO A 83 11.67 8.13 -19.15
C PRO A 83 12.56 6.99 -19.61
N ASP A 84 12.06 5.76 -19.48
CA ASP A 84 12.71 4.57 -20.01
C ASP A 84 12.02 4.18 -21.30
N PRO A 85 12.69 4.30 -22.46
CA PRO A 85 12.06 3.95 -23.74
C PRO A 85 11.74 2.46 -23.86
N LEU A 86 12.30 1.62 -22.97
CA LEU A 86 11.98 0.20 -22.94
C LEU A 86 10.84 -0.12 -21.97
N ASP A 87 10.33 0.86 -21.23
CA ASP A 87 9.22 0.67 -20.32
C ASP A 87 7.94 0.42 -21.14
N ASP A 88 7.25 -0.65 -20.83
CA ASP A 88 5.98 -1.00 -21.47
C ASP A 88 4.80 -0.16 -20.98
N GLN A 89 5.05 0.83 -20.12
CA GLN A 89 4.05 1.73 -19.54
C GLN A 89 2.95 0.99 -18.77
N SER A 90 3.26 -0.19 -18.24
CA SER A 90 2.30 -0.98 -17.46
C SER A 90 2.26 -0.57 -15.99
N ARG A 91 3.08 0.39 -15.57
CA ARG A 91 3.15 0.87 -14.20
C ARG A 91 2.46 2.21 -14.06
N PHE A 92 1.85 2.40 -12.90
CA PHE A 92 1.10 3.62 -12.58
C PHE A 92 1.78 4.35 -11.43
N ASP A 93 1.62 5.67 -11.40
CA ASP A 93 2.18 6.53 -10.37
C ASP A 93 1.30 6.43 -9.10
N ALA A 94 1.89 5.90 -8.03
CA ALA A 94 1.19 5.75 -6.75
C ALA A 94 0.75 7.09 -6.16
N SER A 95 1.51 8.17 -6.40
CA SER A 95 1.16 9.50 -5.89
C SER A 95 0.00 10.15 -6.64
N ALA A 96 -0.33 9.64 -7.82
CA ALA A 96 -1.43 10.13 -8.63
C ALA A 96 -2.70 9.27 -8.51
N THR A 97 -2.66 8.22 -7.69
CA THR A 97 -3.75 7.26 -7.55
C THR A 97 -4.36 7.36 -6.17
N LYS A 98 -5.62 7.80 -6.08
CA LYS A 98 -6.37 7.87 -4.82
C LYS A 98 -6.94 6.50 -4.48
N LEU A 99 -7.15 6.24 -3.19
CA LEU A 99 -7.76 4.99 -2.76
C LEU A 99 -9.15 4.80 -3.38
N ASP A 100 -9.94 5.88 -3.50
CA ASP A 100 -11.25 5.82 -4.14
C ASP A 100 -11.18 5.37 -5.61
N ASP A 101 -10.08 5.67 -6.29
CA ASP A 101 -9.91 5.31 -7.70
C ASP A 101 -9.76 3.80 -7.91
N LEU A 102 -9.36 3.09 -6.86
CA LEU A 102 -9.10 1.65 -6.92
C LEU A 102 -10.34 0.80 -6.72
N ARG A 103 -11.44 1.39 -6.28
CA ARG A 103 -12.71 0.69 -5.99
C ARG A 103 -12.51 -0.51 -5.07
N LEU A 104 -11.76 -0.28 -3.98
CA LEU A 104 -11.42 -1.32 -3.03
C LEU A 104 -12.65 -1.84 -2.31
N ARG A 105 -12.67 -3.13 -2.02
CA ARG A 105 -13.75 -3.81 -1.31
C ARG A 105 -13.21 -4.56 -0.10
N PRO A 106 -14.02 -4.70 0.97
CA PRO A 106 -13.60 -5.53 2.11
C PRO A 106 -13.19 -6.92 1.67
N GLY A 107 -12.09 -7.41 2.20
CA GLY A 107 -11.52 -8.71 1.86
C GLY A 107 -10.55 -8.68 0.69
N GLN A 108 -10.44 -7.57 -0.03
CA GLN A 108 -9.53 -7.48 -1.15
C GLN A 108 -8.08 -7.47 -0.66
N ARG A 109 -7.24 -8.23 -1.33
CA ARG A 109 -5.82 -8.35 -1.00
C ARG A 109 -4.96 -7.61 -1.99
N PHE A 110 -3.80 -7.17 -1.52
CA PHE A 110 -2.75 -6.59 -2.35
C PHE A 110 -1.39 -6.92 -1.75
N GLU A 111 -0.34 -6.71 -2.53
CA GLU A 111 1.03 -6.86 -2.05
C GLU A 111 1.73 -5.51 -2.11
N TYR A 112 2.65 -5.30 -1.20
CA TYR A 112 3.46 -4.09 -1.13
C TYR A 112 4.91 -4.49 -0.98
N LEU A 113 5.74 -4.01 -1.89
CA LEU A 113 7.19 -4.23 -1.87
C LEU A 113 7.87 -2.91 -1.51
N PHE A 114 8.61 -2.92 -0.42
CA PHE A 114 9.44 -1.79 -0.01
C PHE A 114 10.90 -2.17 -0.18
N ASP A 115 11.68 -1.27 -0.80
CA ASP A 115 13.10 -1.46 -1.06
C ASP A 115 13.37 -2.64 -2.00
N PHE A 116 13.53 -2.33 -3.27
CA PHE A 116 13.73 -3.36 -4.30
C PHE A 116 15.01 -4.18 -4.08
N GLY A 117 16.03 -3.58 -3.40
CA GLY A 117 17.26 -4.29 -3.08
C GLY A 117 17.09 -5.31 -1.97
N ASP A 118 16.53 -4.91 -0.84
CA ASP A 118 16.31 -5.78 0.31
C ASP A 118 14.99 -6.56 0.25
N SER A 119 14.06 -6.14 -0.60
CA SER A 119 12.82 -6.85 -0.88
C SER A 119 11.96 -7.12 0.36
N TRP A 120 11.52 -6.05 1.02
CA TRP A 120 10.57 -6.16 2.13
C TRP A 120 9.16 -6.32 1.59
N TRP A 121 8.70 -7.56 1.51
CA TRP A 121 7.36 -7.87 1.03
C TRP A 121 6.35 -7.83 2.17
N HIS A 122 5.18 -7.26 1.88
CA HIS A 122 4.06 -7.16 2.81
C HIS A 122 2.80 -7.64 2.11
N GLU A 123 1.90 -8.22 2.88
CA GLU A 123 0.56 -8.57 2.42
C GLU A 123 -0.44 -7.61 3.03
N GLY A 124 -1.24 -6.99 2.19
CA GLY A 124 -2.30 -6.08 2.62
C GLY A 124 -3.67 -6.69 2.42
N THR A 125 -4.58 -6.38 3.34
CA THR A 125 -5.98 -6.78 3.24
C THR A 125 -6.84 -5.57 3.57
N VAL A 126 -7.79 -5.26 2.71
CA VAL A 126 -8.80 -4.25 3.01
C VAL A 126 -9.78 -4.88 4.00
N GLU A 127 -9.77 -4.39 5.25
CA GLU A 127 -10.63 -4.94 6.29
C GLU A 127 -12.02 -4.33 6.27
N ALA A 128 -12.11 -3.04 5.97
CA ALA A 128 -13.38 -2.34 5.95
C ALA A 128 -13.32 -1.13 5.03
N VAL A 129 -14.45 -0.80 4.46
CA VAL A 129 -14.67 0.46 3.74
C VAL A 129 -15.89 1.11 4.41
N ASN A 130 -15.65 2.17 5.15
CA ASN A 130 -16.69 2.83 5.92
C ASN A 130 -17.14 4.09 5.18
N PRO A 131 -18.42 4.21 4.85
CA PRO A 131 -18.94 5.43 4.25
C PRO A 131 -19.10 6.52 5.31
N SER A 132 -18.93 7.75 4.93
CA SER A 132 -19.29 8.92 5.73
C SER A 132 -18.68 8.93 7.14
N VAL A 133 -17.34 8.83 7.21
CA VAL A 133 -16.65 8.95 8.49
C VAL A 133 -16.31 10.41 8.75
N PRO A 134 -16.61 10.92 9.96
CA PRO A 134 -16.25 12.31 10.30
C PRO A 134 -14.75 12.52 10.15
N ARG A 135 -14.38 13.72 9.68
CA ARG A 135 -12.98 14.12 9.57
C ARG A 135 -12.27 14.25 10.91
N ALA A 136 -12.80 13.62 11.94
CA ALA A 136 -12.16 13.62 13.23
C ALA A 136 -10.77 13.01 13.09
N ARG A 137 -9.89 13.55 13.84
CA ARG A 137 -8.49 13.19 13.96
C ARG A 137 -8.29 11.70 13.95
N TYR A 138 -7.68 11.23 12.89
CA TYR A 138 -7.27 9.86 12.82
C TYR A 138 -5.86 9.72 13.33
N PRO A 139 -5.61 8.87 14.32
CA PRO A 139 -4.33 8.22 14.28
C PRO A 139 -4.34 7.34 13.04
N PRO A 140 -3.45 7.54 12.06
CA PRO A 140 -3.43 6.68 10.88
C PRO A 140 -3.16 5.22 11.24
N ILE A 141 -2.45 4.98 12.33
CA ILE A 141 -2.22 3.63 12.84
C ILE A 141 -3.26 3.34 13.91
N ARG A 142 -4.17 2.40 13.63
CA ARG A 142 -5.22 2.00 14.56
C ARG A 142 -4.81 0.87 15.47
N GLU A 143 -3.98 -0.03 14.99
CA GLU A 143 -3.55 -1.18 15.74
C GLU A 143 -2.16 -1.60 15.29
N SER A 144 -1.32 -1.98 16.23
CA SER A 144 0.01 -2.53 15.97
C SER A 144 0.18 -3.81 16.75
N ARG A 145 0.57 -4.87 16.06
CA ARG A 145 0.86 -6.17 16.66
C ARG A 145 2.26 -6.60 16.27
N GLY A 146 3.04 -7.02 17.26
CA GLY A 146 4.39 -7.49 17.07
C GLY A 146 5.38 -6.36 16.79
N ALA A 147 6.61 -6.57 17.17
CA ALA A 147 7.68 -5.63 16.90
C ALA A 147 8.12 -5.75 15.43
N SER A 148 8.22 -4.62 14.76
CA SER A 148 8.78 -4.61 13.42
C SER A 148 10.28 -4.92 13.52
N PRO A 149 10.80 -5.86 12.69
CA PRO A 149 12.24 -6.07 12.65
C PRO A 149 12.95 -4.79 12.19
N PRO A 150 14.21 -4.58 12.59
CA PRO A 150 14.95 -3.41 12.13
C PRO A 150 15.09 -3.44 10.62
N GLN A 151 15.08 -2.27 9.99
CA GLN A 151 15.19 -2.14 8.54
C GLN A 151 16.47 -2.78 8.01
N TYR A 152 17.55 -2.65 8.78
CA TYR A 152 18.83 -3.27 8.50
C TYR A 152 19.25 -4.12 9.68
N GLU A 153 19.93 -5.22 9.41
CA GLU A 153 20.51 -6.02 10.47
C GLU A 153 21.52 -5.21 11.27
N ALA A 154 21.53 -5.40 12.59
CA ALA A 154 22.54 -4.79 13.42
C ALA A 154 23.90 -5.38 13.04
N VAL A 155 24.87 -4.49 12.77
CA VAL A 155 26.24 -4.93 12.52
C VAL A 155 26.84 -5.24 13.87
N ASP A 156 27.13 -6.50 14.15
CA ASP A 156 27.87 -6.88 15.34
C ASP A 156 29.32 -6.45 15.16
N GLU A 157 29.75 -5.54 15.99
CA GLU A 157 31.15 -5.17 16.04
C GLU A 157 31.95 -6.23 16.80
#